data_4c36b4cacffe7c2ef7d4db539ff5ace9
#
_entry.id   4c36b4cacffe7c2ef7d4db539ff5ace9
#
_cell.length_a   1.000
_cell.length_b   1.000
_cell.length_c   1.000
_cell.angle_alpha   90.00
_cell.angle_beta   90.00
_cell.angle_gamma   90.00
#
_symmetry.space_group_name_H-M   'P 1'
#
loop_
_entity.id
_entity.type
_entity.pdbx_description
1 polymer ?
#
loop_
_entity_poly.entity_id
_entity_poly.type
_entity_poly.pdbx_seq_one_letter_code
_entity_poly.pdbx_strand_id
1 'polypeptide(L)'
;MPQDIHQIPIDEIDAEALARDRVALDPEALTELRLSIAASGLRSPIELFAFREVEGRFRYGLISGYRRLTAVRALHELTGQPRYARIDAFLRTPDSAAAAFAAMVEENEIRDDISPWERGRIALVACEIGLHETIEAAVDALYPSANAAKRSRLRALARAAEAFQGHFAHPEALSQKQLLRLAATLGEGFAEPIRAALAECRLSDPESQWRAVLPLVEEAERQSLDAAAEGSGDGGFLRQRRLSRPRPGLTIRREAPIPCGD
;
A
#
# COMPACT_ATOMS: atom_id res chain seq x y z
N MET A 1 -13.43 13.69 -26.05
CA MET A 1 -14.77 13.11 -26.13
C MET A 1 -15.55 13.55 -24.91
N PRO A 2 -16.81 14.02 -25.04
CA PRO A 2 -17.63 14.22 -23.84
C PRO A 2 -17.76 12.87 -23.14
N GLN A 3 -17.51 12.86 -21.82
CA GLN A 3 -17.66 11.65 -21.02
C GLN A 3 -19.14 11.54 -20.63
N ASP A 4 -19.73 10.38 -20.84
CA ASP A 4 -21.12 10.14 -20.44
C ASP A 4 -21.24 10.10 -18.92
N ILE A 5 -22.22 10.84 -18.40
CA ILE A 5 -22.54 10.85 -16.97
C ILE A 5 -23.57 9.74 -16.72
N HIS A 6 -23.23 8.88 -15.76
CA HIS A 6 -24.05 7.76 -15.34
C HIS A 6 -24.65 8.04 -13.93
N GLN A 7 -25.89 7.64 -13.74
CA GLN A 7 -26.54 7.66 -12.42
C GLN A 7 -26.31 6.31 -11.73
N ILE A 8 -25.40 6.27 -10.78
CA ILE A 8 -24.97 5.04 -10.09
C ILE A 8 -25.59 4.97 -8.67
N PRO A 9 -26.18 3.81 -8.27
CA PRO A 9 -26.66 3.61 -6.92
C PRO A 9 -25.51 3.76 -5.90
N ILE A 10 -25.70 4.55 -4.84
CA ILE A 10 -24.64 4.84 -3.87
C ILE A 10 -24.24 3.64 -3.02
N ASP A 11 -25.09 2.64 -2.89
CA ASP A 11 -24.86 1.39 -2.17
C ASP A 11 -24.05 0.36 -2.97
N GLU A 12 -23.96 0.53 -4.29
CA GLU A 12 -23.12 -0.30 -5.17
C GLU A 12 -21.68 0.23 -5.27
N ILE A 13 -21.36 1.35 -4.64
CA ILE A 13 -20.02 1.98 -4.70
C ILE A 13 -19.21 1.61 -3.47
N ASP A 14 -18.04 0.99 -3.67
CA ASP A 14 -17.04 0.84 -2.63
C ASP A 14 -16.21 2.14 -2.52
N ALA A 15 -16.39 2.86 -1.44
CA ALA A 15 -15.64 4.08 -1.16
C ALA A 15 -14.20 3.81 -0.69
N GLU A 16 -13.96 2.60 -0.19
CA GLU A 16 -12.68 2.17 0.39
C GLU A 16 -11.87 1.29 -0.59
N ALA A 17 -12.38 1.04 -1.79
CA ALA A 17 -11.73 0.19 -2.81
C ALA A 17 -10.30 0.61 -3.11
N LEU A 18 -10.03 1.90 -3.08
CA LEU A 18 -8.69 2.46 -3.17
C LEU A 18 -8.31 2.93 -1.77
N ALA A 19 -7.24 2.34 -1.20
CA ALA A 19 -6.71 2.73 0.09
C ALA A 19 -6.50 4.26 0.11
N ARG A 20 -7.35 4.95 0.85
CA ARG A 20 -7.29 6.40 1.00
C ARG A 20 -6.80 6.70 2.38
N ASP A 21 -5.91 7.67 2.42
CA ASP A 21 -5.63 8.35 3.67
C ASP A 21 -6.96 8.77 4.32
N ARG A 22 -7.18 8.30 5.54
CA ARG A 22 -8.24 8.80 6.41
C ARG A 22 -7.85 10.18 6.89
N VAL A 23 -7.69 11.13 5.98
CA VAL A 23 -7.74 12.53 6.34
C VAL A 23 -9.08 12.68 7.04
N ALA A 24 -9.05 12.89 8.33
CA ALA A 24 -10.24 13.14 9.12
C ALA A 24 -11.00 14.24 8.38
N LEU A 25 -12.12 13.86 7.76
CA LEU A 25 -12.96 14.81 7.05
C LEU A 25 -13.30 15.90 8.03
N ASP A 26 -12.88 17.13 7.75
CA ASP A 26 -13.28 18.27 8.53
C ASP A 26 -14.83 18.28 8.60
N PRO A 27 -15.42 18.08 9.78
CA PRO A 27 -16.88 17.96 9.93
C PRO A 27 -17.63 19.22 9.48
N GLU A 28 -17.01 20.40 9.63
CA GLU A 28 -17.58 21.67 9.22
C GLU A 28 -17.62 21.77 7.70
N ALA A 29 -16.47 21.51 7.04
CA ALA A 29 -16.38 21.52 5.58
C ALA A 29 -17.25 20.44 4.92
N LEU A 30 -17.47 19.28 5.57
CA LEU A 30 -18.40 18.26 5.08
C LEU A 30 -19.85 18.73 5.22
N THR A 31 -20.17 19.44 6.31
CA THR A 31 -21.50 19.99 6.53
C THR A 31 -21.82 21.07 5.51
N GLU A 32 -20.91 21.99 5.23
CA GLU A 32 -21.06 23.00 4.18
C GLU A 32 -21.29 22.37 2.80
N LEU A 33 -20.51 21.35 2.46
CA LEU A 33 -20.65 20.63 1.19
C LEU A 33 -22.02 19.94 1.10
N ARG A 34 -22.49 19.34 2.19
CA ARG A 34 -23.81 18.70 2.27
C ARG A 34 -24.93 19.71 2.05
N LEU A 35 -24.87 20.88 2.69
CA LEU A 35 -25.83 21.97 2.49
C LEU A 35 -25.82 22.51 1.05
N SER A 36 -24.64 22.66 0.47
CA SER A 36 -24.47 23.07 -0.93
C SER A 36 -25.10 22.07 -1.90
N ILE A 37 -24.87 20.76 -1.70
CA ILE A 37 -25.47 19.70 -2.53
C ILE A 37 -26.99 19.65 -2.35
N ALA A 38 -27.49 19.86 -1.13
CA ALA A 38 -28.91 19.90 -0.86
C ALA A 38 -29.61 21.04 -1.60
N ALA A 39 -28.98 22.23 -1.65
CA ALA A 39 -29.52 23.43 -2.26
C ALA A 39 -29.40 23.47 -3.80
N SER A 40 -28.26 23.02 -4.34
CA SER A 40 -27.93 23.25 -5.75
C SER A 40 -27.66 21.95 -6.54
N GLY A 41 -27.76 20.80 -5.91
CA GLY A 41 -27.38 19.51 -6.50
C GLY A 41 -25.87 19.30 -6.58
N LEU A 42 -25.49 18.16 -7.12
CA LEU A 42 -24.08 17.81 -7.34
C LEU A 42 -23.57 18.52 -8.60
N ARG A 43 -22.59 19.41 -8.44
CA ARG A 43 -22.06 20.22 -9.57
C ARG A 43 -21.01 19.49 -10.41
N SER A 44 -20.31 18.53 -9.82
CA SER A 44 -19.27 17.75 -10.49
C SER A 44 -19.48 16.27 -10.19
N PRO A 45 -19.61 15.41 -11.21
CA PRO A 45 -19.69 13.97 -11.04
C PRO A 45 -18.49 13.42 -10.27
N ILE A 46 -18.66 12.29 -9.62
CA ILE A 46 -17.55 11.50 -9.06
C ILE A 46 -16.93 10.65 -10.16
N GLU A 47 -15.76 10.05 -9.89
CA GLU A 47 -15.13 9.13 -10.84
C GLU A 47 -15.09 7.72 -10.25
N LEU A 48 -15.54 6.76 -11.03
CA LEU A 48 -15.65 5.36 -10.67
C LEU A 48 -14.96 4.47 -11.72
N PHE A 49 -14.53 3.29 -11.29
CA PHE A 49 -14.21 2.17 -12.18
C PHE A 49 -15.13 0.99 -11.85
N ALA A 50 -15.41 0.13 -12.82
CA ALA A 50 -16.17 -1.10 -12.61
C ALA A 50 -15.22 -2.22 -12.18
N PHE A 51 -15.60 -3.01 -11.16
CA PHE A 51 -14.89 -4.24 -10.80
C PHE A 51 -15.04 -5.28 -11.93
N ARG A 52 -13.99 -6.08 -12.18
CA ARG A 52 -14.04 -7.20 -13.13
C ARG A 52 -14.91 -8.34 -12.62
N GLU A 53 -14.79 -8.62 -11.34
CA GLU A 53 -15.60 -9.64 -10.64
C GLU A 53 -16.35 -8.95 -9.52
N VAL A 54 -17.62 -9.24 -9.42
CA VAL A 54 -18.52 -8.64 -8.42
C VAL A 54 -18.66 -9.62 -7.27
N GLU A 55 -17.94 -9.37 -6.19
CA GLU A 55 -18.15 -10.06 -4.93
C GLU A 55 -19.02 -9.19 -4.00
N GLY A 56 -20.16 -9.74 -3.61
CA GLY A 56 -21.10 -9.04 -2.74
C GLY A 56 -21.92 -7.94 -3.45
N ARG A 57 -22.15 -6.80 -2.76
CA ARG A 57 -23.02 -5.72 -3.25
C ARG A 57 -22.31 -4.65 -4.09
N PHE A 58 -20.98 -4.54 -3.97
CA PHE A 58 -20.22 -3.51 -4.63
C PHE A 58 -19.90 -3.87 -6.07
N ARG A 59 -20.22 -2.98 -7.00
CA ARG A 59 -19.95 -3.10 -8.44
C ARG A 59 -18.92 -2.12 -8.94
N TYR A 60 -18.73 -1.03 -8.18
CA TYR A 60 -17.88 0.09 -8.57
C TYR A 60 -16.96 0.47 -7.44
N GLY A 61 -15.71 0.76 -7.77
CA GLY A 61 -14.74 1.37 -6.87
C GLY A 61 -14.61 2.86 -7.12
N LEU A 62 -14.45 3.65 -6.07
CA LEU A 62 -14.35 5.10 -6.15
C LEU A 62 -12.92 5.53 -6.46
N ILE A 63 -12.71 6.25 -7.58
CA ILE A 63 -11.43 6.88 -7.95
C ILE A 63 -11.34 8.28 -7.33
N SER A 64 -12.35 9.14 -7.54
CA SER A 64 -12.34 10.53 -7.06
C SER A 64 -13.72 10.97 -6.59
N GLY A 65 -13.76 11.85 -5.58
CA GLY A 65 -15.00 12.44 -5.07
C GLY A 65 -15.48 11.87 -3.75
N TYR A 66 -14.60 11.34 -2.89
CA TYR A 66 -14.94 10.76 -1.59
C TYR A 66 -15.82 11.68 -0.73
N ARG A 67 -15.44 12.96 -0.58
CA ARG A 67 -16.25 13.95 0.18
C ARG A 67 -17.66 14.11 -0.41
N ARG A 68 -17.79 14.09 -1.74
CA ARG A 68 -19.08 14.21 -2.45
C ARG A 68 -19.96 12.98 -2.22
N LEU A 69 -19.40 11.78 -2.33
CA LEU A 69 -20.09 10.53 -2.06
C LEU A 69 -20.54 10.46 -0.60
N THR A 70 -19.67 10.80 0.35
CA THR A 70 -19.98 10.85 1.79
C THR A 70 -21.12 11.84 2.09
N ALA A 71 -21.09 13.03 1.48
CA ALA A 71 -22.14 14.02 1.65
C ALA A 71 -23.49 13.55 1.08
N VAL A 72 -23.51 12.90 -0.08
CA VAL A 72 -24.74 12.36 -0.70
C VAL A 72 -25.29 11.19 0.13
N ARG A 73 -24.44 10.28 0.63
CA ARG A 73 -24.84 9.20 1.53
C ARG A 73 -25.49 9.75 2.80
N ALA A 74 -24.85 10.74 3.43
CA ALA A 74 -25.41 11.38 4.62
C ALA A 74 -26.75 12.08 4.33
N LEU A 75 -26.93 12.72 3.16
CA LEU A 75 -28.22 13.29 2.75
C LEU A 75 -29.28 12.21 2.54
N HIS A 76 -28.91 11.06 1.95
CA HIS A 76 -29.82 9.94 1.78
C HIS A 76 -30.27 9.38 3.13
N GLU A 77 -29.36 9.13 4.05
CA GLU A 77 -29.64 8.65 5.41
C GLU A 77 -30.53 9.62 6.20
N LEU A 78 -30.25 10.92 6.12
CA LEU A 78 -30.99 11.95 6.88
C LEU A 78 -32.38 12.21 6.32
N THR A 79 -32.56 12.12 4.99
CA THR A 79 -33.80 12.61 4.36
C THR A 79 -34.66 11.50 3.77
N GLY A 80 -34.08 10.31 3.47
CA GLY A 80 -34.77 9.22 2.78
C GLY A 80 -35.17 9.54 1.34
N GLN A 81 -34.76 10.71 0.79
CA GLN A 81 -35.22 11.15 -0.51
C GLN A 81 -34.58 10.31 -1.65
N PRO A 82 -35.38 9.80 -2.62
CA PRO A 82 -34.90 8.97 -3.71
C PRO A 82 -33.84 9.65 -4.60
N ARG A 83 -33.84 10.98 -4.67
CA ARG A 83 -32.84 11.74 -5.45
C ARG A 83 -31.39 11.53 -4.98
N TYR A 84 -31.20 11.14 -3.71
CA TYR A 84 -29.88 10.87 -3.13
C TYR A 84 -29.52 9.38 -3.12
N ALA A 85 -30.41 8.50 -3.57
CA ALA A 85 -30.11 7.08 -3.71
C ALA A 85 -29.13 6.78 -4.86
N ARG A 86 -28.93 7.75 -5.75
CA ARG A 86 -28.02 7.68 -6.88
C ARG A 86 -27.12 8.91 -6.93
N ILE A 87 -25.96 8.78 -7.56
CA ILE A 87 -24.99 9.85 -7.72
C ILE A 87 -24.50 9.92 -9.16
N ASP A 88 -24.27 11.14 -9.67
CA ASP A 88 -23.64 11.37 -10.97
C ASP A 88 -22.20 10.93 -10.96
N ALA A 89 -21.82 10.09 -11.90
CA ALA A 89 -20.49 9.53 -12.00
C ALA A 89 -19.98 9.41 -13.44
N PHE A 90 -18.68 9.60 -13.63
CA PHE A 90 -17.97 9.15 -14.81
C PHE A 90 -17.46 7.73 -14.60
N LEU A 91 -17.76 6.82 -15.52
CA LEU A 91 -17.19 5.48 -15.52
C LEU A 91 -15.89 5.49 -16.34
N ARG A 92 -14.80 5.16 -15.70
CA ARG A 92 -13.49 5.01 -16.34
C ARG A 92 -13.34 3.62 -16.94
N THR A 93 -12.82 3.56 -18.16
CA THR A 93 -12.38 2.30 -18.76
C THR A 93 -11.17 1.74 -18.03
N PRO A 94 -10.84 0.44 -18.10
CA PRO A 94 -9.69 -0.13 -17.40
C PRO A 94 -8.39 0.65 -17.61
N ASP A 95 -8.06 1.02 -18.87
CA ASP A 95 -6.84 1.80 -19.16
C ASP A 95 -6.89 3.21 -18.56
N SER A 96 -8.05 3.89 -18.66
CA SER A 96 -8.20 5.22 -18.06
C SER A 96 -8.32 5.16 -16.53
N ALA A 97 -8.84 4.04 -15.97
CA ALA A 97 -8.86 3.80 -14.54
C ALA A 97 -7.44 3.61 -13.98
N ALA A 98 -6.59 2.83 -14.66
CA ALA A 98 -5.20 2.66 -14.31
C ALA A 98 -4.43 4.00 -14.33
N ALA A 99 -4.64 4.81 -15.37
CA ALA A 99 -4.02 6.13 -15.47
C ALA A 99 -4.54 7.10 -14.38
N ALA A 100 -5.85 7.11 -14.12
CA ALA A 100 -6.44 7.92 -13.06
C ALA A 100 -5.96 7.49 -11.66
N PHE A 101 -5.80 6.19 -11.45
CA PHE A 101 -5.25 5.63 -10.22
C PHE A 101 -3.78 6.00 -10.03
N ALA A 102 -2.96 5.89 -11.08
CA ALA A 102 -1.57 6.32 -11.04
C ALA A 102 -1.43 7.82 -10.72
N ALA A 103 -2.24 8.68 -11.34
CA ALA A 103 -2.25 10.11 -11.06
C ALA A 103 -2.67 10.41 -9.62
N MET A 104 -3.65 9.69 -9.06
CA MET A 104 -4.04 9.80 -7.66
C MET A 104 -2.92 9.41 -6.72
N VAL A 105 -2.21 8.30 -7.02
CA VAL A 105 -1.06 7.84 -6.23
C VAL A 105 0.06 8.87 -6.26
N GLU A 106 0.36 9.44 -7.42
CA GLU A 106 1.38 10.46 -7.59
C GLU A 106 1.04 11.75 -6.82
N GLU A 107 -0.22 12.19 -6.84
CA GLU A 107 -0.69 13.33 -6.03
C GLU A 107 -0.53 13.05 -4.52
N ASN A 108 -0.89 11.86 -4.07
CA ASN A 108 -0.79 11.48 -2.66
C ASN A 108 0.66 11.30 -2.19
N GLU A 109 1.56 10.81 -3.06
CA GLU A 109 3.01 10.72 -2.76
C GLU A 109 3.66 12.08 -2.50
N ILE A 110 3.15 13.15 -3.13
CA ILE A 110 3.64 14.52 -2.94
C ILE A 110 3.23 15.08 -1.57
N ARG A 111 2.13 14.59 -0.99
CA ARG A 111 1.58 15.08 0.28
C ARG A 111 2.24 14.52 1.54
N ASP A 112 3.12 13.55 1.42
CA ASP A 112 3.87 12.88 2.52
C ASP A 112 2.98 12.22 3.63
N ASP A 113 1.66 12.15 3.45
CA ASP A 113 0.70 11.74 4.48
C ASP A 113 0.38 10.23 4.47
N ILE A 114 0.97 9.46 3.53
CA ILE A 114 0.68 8.04 3.37
C ILE A 114 1.68 7.20 4.17
N SER A 115 1.17 6.35 5.06
CA SER A 115 1.99 5.39 5.82
C SER A 115 2.69 4.38 4.89
N PRO A 116 3.80 3.77 5.33
CA PRO A 116 4.46 2.72 4.56
C PRO A 116 3.58 1.51 4.27
N TRP A 117 2.64 1.18 5.15
CA TRP A 117 1.65 0.14 4.96
C TRP A 117 0.69 0.46 3.81
N GLU A 118 0.14 1.67 3.82
CA GLU A 118 -0.77 2.14 2.77
C GLU A 118 -0.08 2.19 1.40
N ARG A 119 1.19 2.62 1.35
CA ARG A 119 2.00 2.56 0.11
C ARG A 119 2.11 1.14 -0.45
N GLY A 120 2.29 0.14 0.41
CA GLY A 120 2.29 -1.26 0.01
C GLY A 120 0.92 -1.71 -0.49
N ARG A 121 -0.14 -1.33 0.23
CA ARG A 121 -1.51 -1.68 -0.12
C ARG A 121 -1.97 -1.09 -1.44
N ILE A 122 -1.50 0.08 -1.84
CA ILE A 122 -1.86 0.69 -3.12
C ILE A 122 -1.58 -0.26 -4.29
N ALA A 123 -0.40 -0.87 -4.34
CA ALA A 123 -0.06 -1.80 -5.41
C ALA A 123 -0.88 -3.10 -5.32
N LEU A 124 -1.14 -3.60 -4.11
CA LEU A 124 -1.98 -4.78 -3.89
C LEU A 124 -3.41 -4.53 -4.36
N VAL A 125 -4.02 -3.42 -3.95
CA VAL A 125 -5.37 -3.03 -4.37
C VAL A 125 -5.47 -2.91 -5.89
N ALA A 126 -4.46 -2.36 -6.56
CA ALA A 126 -4.44 -2.29 -8.03
C ALA A 126 -4.50 -3.68 -8.70
N CYS A 127 -3.95 -4.72 -8.04
CA CYS A 127 -4.08 -6.11 -8.48
C CYS A 127 -5.46 -6.69 -8.14
N GLU A 128 -5.94 -6.50 -6.92
CA GLU A 128 -7.25 -6.99 -6.45
C GLU A 128 -8.41 -6.50 -7.31
N ILE A 129 -8.36 -5.23 -7.73
CA ILE A 129 -9.38 -4.64 -8.63
C ILE A 129 -9.12 -4.94 -10.12
N GLY A 130 -8.09 -5.72 -10.43
CA GLY A 130 -7.80 -6.19 -11.77
C GLY A 130 -7.23 -5.15 -12.73
N LEU A 131 -6.66 -4.05 -12.25
CA LEU A 131 -5.92 -3.08 -13.08
C LEU A 131 -4.59 -3.65 -13.54
N HIS A 132 -3.95 -4.48 -12.72
CA HIS A 132 -2.69 -5.14 -13.02
C HIS A 132 -2.74 -6.60 -12.59
N GLU A 133 -2.00 -7.47 -13.29
CA GLU A 133 -1.97 -8.91 -13.00
C GLU A 133 -1.04 -9.28 -11.84
N THR A 134 -0.02 -8.46 -11.60
CA THR A 134 1.01 -8.72 -10.58
C THR A 134 1.40 -7.45 -9.83
N ILE A 135 1.89 -7.62 -8.60
CA ILE A 135 2.43 -6.52 -7.77
C ILE A 135 3.58 -5.82 -8.50
N GLU A 136 4.41 -6.56 -9.23
CA GLU A 136 5.52 -6.02 -10.00
C GLU A 136 5.02 -5.06 -11.08
N ALA A 137 4.05 -5.50 -11.87
CA ALA A 137 3.43 -4.68 -12.92
C ALA A 137 2.71 -3.46 -12.34
N ALA A 138 1.99 -3.64 -11.22
CA ALA A 138 1.34 -2.55 -10.51
C ALA A 138 2.34 -1.49 -10.05
N VAL A 139 3.44 -1.89 -9.39
CA VAL A 139 4.46 -0.95 -8.92
C VAL A 139 5.14 -0.22 -10.09
N ASP A 140 5.44 -0.91 -11.20
CA ASP A 140 6.08 -0.28 -12.36
C ASP A 140 5.17 0.74 -13.05
N ALA A 141 3.86 0.46 -13.11
CA ALA A 141 2.88 1.36 -13.70
C ALA A 141 2.51 2.55 -12.80
N LEU A 142 2.38 2.31 -11.49
CA LEU A 142 1.96 3.33 -10.53
C LEU A 142 3.11 4.29 -10.15
N TYR A 143 4.36 3.85 -10.28
CA TYR A 143 5.53 4.62 -9.90
C TYR A 143 6.55 4.74 -11.04
N PRO A 144 6.16 5.28 -12.21
CA PRO A 144 7.03 5.30 -13.40
C PRO A 144 8.30 6.13 -13.18
N SER A 145 8.21 7.18 -12.39
CA SER A 145 9.34 8.08 -12.07
C SER A 145 10.26 7.53 -10.97
N ALA A 146 9.89 6.42 -10.29
CA ALA A 146 10.70 5.87 -9.21
C ALA A 146 11.92 5.11 -9.74
N ASN A 147 13.06 5.28 -9.06
CA ASN A 147 14.25 4.49 -9.35
C ASN A 147 14.08 3.03 -8.92
N ALA A 148 14.99 2.15 -9.40
CA ALA A 148 14.93 0.71 -9.13
C ALA A 148 14.91 0.38 -7.62
N ALA A 149 15.65 1.13 -6.80
CA ALA A 149 15.70 0.92 -5.35
C ALA A 149 14.37 1.29 -4.68
N LYS A 150 13.70 2.39 -5.12
CA LYS A 150 12.37 2.76 -4.62
C LYS A 150 11.34 1.71 -5.02
N ARG A 151 11.32 1.28 -6.30
CA ARG A 151 10.40 0.23 -6.77
C ARG A 151 10.60 -1.09 -6.05
N SER A 152 11.85 -1.51 -5.80
CA SER A 152 12.14 -2.72 -5.01
C SER A 152 11.58 -2.64 -3.59
N ARG A 153 11.71 -1.48 -2.93
CA ARG A 153 11.11 -1.26 -1.61
C ARG A 153 9.59 -1.31 -1.64
N LEU A 154 8.96 -0.66 -2.62
CA LEU A 154 7.49 -0.67 -2.78
C LEU A 154 6.95 -2.10 -2.99
N ARG A 155 7.63 -2.92 -3.80
CA ARG A 155 7.28 -4.34 -3.97
C ARG A 155 7.38 -5.11 -2.65
N ALA A 156 8.43 -4.85 -1.86
CA ALA A 156 8.59 -5.47 -0.56
C ALA A 156 7.48 -5.05 0.42
N LEU A 157 7.10 -3.75 0.44
CA LEU A 157 5.98 -3.27 1.24
C LEU A 157 4.66 -3.91 0.81
N ALA A 158 4.42 -4.06 -0.50
CA ALA A 158 3.21 -4.68 -1.03
C ALA A 158 3.12 -6.17 -0.64
N ARG A 159 4.22 -6.92 -0.73
CA ARG A 159 4.26 -8.33 -0.28
C ARG A 159 4.02 -8.47 1.21
N ALA A 160 4.57 -7.57 2.03
CA ALA A 160 4.28 -7.57 3.46
C ALA A 160 2.80 -7.26 3.75
N ALA A 161 2.22 -6.29 3.03
CA ALA A 161 0.80 -5.97 3.14
C ALA A 161 -0.08 -7.16 2.74
N GLU A 162 0.22 -7.83 1.62
CA GLU A 162 -0.47 -9.04 1.16
C GLU A 162 -0.41 -10.15 2.20
N ALA A 163 0.79 -10.45 2.72
CA ALA A 163 0.99 -11.54 3.65
C ALA A 163 0.33 -11.32 5.02
N PHE A 164 0.24 -10.08 5.49
CA PHE A 164 -0.18 -9.76 6.86
C PHE A 164 -1.46 -8.92 6.95
N GLN A 165 -2.19 -8.77 5.85
CA GLN A 165 -3.48 -8.10 5.83
C GLN A 165 -4.45 -8.77 6.82
N GLY A 166 -5.09 -7.95 7.69
CA GLY A 166 -6.04 -8.43 8.69
C GLY A 166 -5.42 -9.07 9.95
N HIS A 167 -4.08 -9.18 10.03
CA HIS A 167 -3.40 -9.76 11.19
C HIS A 167 -2.90 -8.72 12.20
N PHE A 168 -2.47 -7.55 11.75
CA PHE A 168 -2.17 -6.42 12.62
C PHE A 168 -3.43 -5.59 12.89
N ALA A 169 -3.63 -5.15 14.12
CA ALA A 169 -4.75 -4.26 14.47
C ALA A 169 -4.55 -2.84 13.94
N HIS A 170 -3.30 -2.37 13.94
CA HIS A 170 -2.89 -1.02 13.50
C HIS A 170 -1.66 -1.11 12.59
N PRO A 171 -1.80 -1.68 11.37
CA PRO A 171 -0.66 -1.87 10.48
C PRO A 171 -0.07 -0.56 9.96
N GLU A 172 -0.88 0.52 9.93
CA GLU A 172 -0.46 1.88 9.56
C GLU A 172 0.57 2.48 10.52
N ALA A 173 0.62 2.00 11.77
CA ALA A 173 1.60 2.42 12.76
C ALA A 173 2.99 1.77 12.57
N LEU A 174 3.10 0.76 11.71
CA LEU A 174 4.37 0.11 11.43
C LEU A 174 5.28 1.03 10.60
N SER A 175 6.51 1.20 11.07
CA SER A 175 7.53 1.92 10.33
C SER A 175 7.94 1.17 9.05
N GLN A 176 8.45 1.91 8.05
CA GLN A 176 8.98 1.29 6.82
C GLN A 176 10.06 0.23 7.11
N LYS A 177 10.90 0.46 8.14
CA LYS A 177 11.92 -0.51 8.55
C LYS A 177 11.31 -1.83 9.04
N GLN A 178 10.26 -1.76 9.85
CA GLN A 178 9.55 -2.94 10.36
C GLN A 178 8.89 -3.72 9.22
N LEU A 179 8.22 -3.03 8.30
CA LEU A 179 7.59 -3.67 7.14
C LEU A 179 8.59 -4.32 6.19
N LEU A 180 9.73 -3.69 5.94
CA LEU A 180 10.79 -4.29 5.12
C LEU A 180 11.41 -5.52 5.81
N ARG A 181 11.53 -5.52 7.12
CA ARG A 181 11.95 -6.70 7.89
C ARG A 181 10.92 -7.83 7.78
N LEU A 182 9.62 -7.52 7.93
CA LEU A 182 8.54 -8.50 7.70
C LEU A 182 8.56 -9.05 6.26
N ALA A 183 8.75 -8.20 5.26
CA ALA A 183 8.85 -8.66 3.87
C ALA A 183 10.03 -9.63 3.66
N ALA A 184 11.15 -9.41 4.33
CA ALA A 184 12.31 -10.30 4.26
C ALA A 184 12.02 -11.70 4.85
N THR A 185 11.16 -11.80 5.88
CA THR A 185 10.80 -13.09 6.50
C THR A 185 10.00 -14.02 5.58
N LEU A 186 9.36 -13.46 4.54
CA LEU A 186 8.52 -14.25 3.63
C LEU A 186 9.33 -15.26 2.82
N GLY A 187 10.55 -14.90 2.43
CA GLY A 187 11.48 -15.79 1.71
C GLY A 187 11.95 -16.98 2.56
N GLU A 188 11.96 -16.83 3.88
CA GLU A 188 12.41 -17.84 4.84
C GLU A 188 11.24 -18.66 5.42
N GLY A 189 10.01 -18.47 4.92
CA GLY A 189 8.83 -19.25 5.34
C GLY A 189 8.22 -18.87 6.69
N PHE A 190 8.54 -17.69 7.25
CA PHE A 190 8.07 -17.26 8.55
C PHE A 190 6.69 -16.58 8.54
N ALA A 191 5.98 -16.52 7.39
CA ALA A 191 4.67 -15.88 7.32
C ALA A 191 3.66 -16.51 8.30
N GLU A 192 3.51 -17.83 8.29
CA GLU A 192 2.57 -18.54 9.18
C GLU A 192 2.94 -18.44 10.66
N PRO A 193 4.21 -18.65 11.08
CA PRO A 193 4.61 -18.41 12.47
C PRO A 193 4.30 -17.01 12.97
N ILE A 194 4.51 -15.98 12.14
CA ILE A 194 4.20 -14.58 12.48
C ILE A 194 2.70 -14.35 12.62
N ARG A 195 1.89 -14.88 11.69
CA ARG A 195 0.41 -14.80 11.77
C ARG A 195 -0.11 -15.48 13.05
N ALA A 196 0.43 -16.65 13.38
CA ALA A 196 0.07 -17.37 14.62
C ALA A 196 0.42 -16.55 15.87
N ALA A 197 1.62 -15.97 15.94
CA ALA A 197 2.03 -15.12 17.05
C ALA A 197 1.13 -13.88 17.21
N LEU A 198 0.71 -13.27 16.09
CA LEU A 198 -0.24 -12.15 16.10
C LEU A 198 -1.63 -12.57 16.58
N ALA A 199 -2.12 -13.76 16.17
CA ALA A 199 -3.40 -14.29 16.60
C ALA A 199 -3.42 -14.61 18.11
N GLU A 200 -2.29 -15.03 18.68
CA GLU A 200 -2.13 -15.27 20.11
C GLU A 200 -1.94 -13.98 20.94
N CYS A 201 -1.53 -12.88 20.28
CA CYS A 201 -1.30 -11.61 20.94
C CYS A 201 -2.64 -10.98 21.37
N ARG A 202 -2.86 -10.92 22.70
CA ARG A 202 -4.11 -10.38 23.28
C ARG A 202 -4.16 -8.84 23.24
N LEU A 203 -3.02 -8.19 23.04
CA LEU A 203 -2.90 -6.74 23.02
C LEU A 203 -2.91 -6.27 21.57
N SER A 204 -3.74 -5.30 21.28
CA SER A 204 -3.91 -4.74 19.92
C SER A 204 -3.07 -3.48 19.68
N ASP A 205 -2.32 -3.02 20.66
CA ASP A 205 -1.44 -1.86 20.45
C ASP A 205 -0.23 -2.23 19.56
N PRO A 206 0.23 -1.29 18.72
CA PRO A 206 1.27 -1.56 17.73
C PRO A 206 2.59 -2.06 18.31
N GLU A 207 2.96 -1.55 19.48
CA GLU A 207 4.23 -1.90 20.12
C GLU A 207 4.21 -3.33 20.68
N SER A 208 3.12 -3.73 21.31
CA SER A 208 2.94 -5.09 21.82
C SER A 208 2.87 -6.11 20.68
N GLN A 209 2.15 -5.83 19.62
CA GLN A 209 2.10 -6.70 18.44
C GLN A 209 3.48 -6.83 17.79
N TRP A 210 4.21 -5.73 17.62
CA TRP A 210 5.58 -5.78 17.11
C TRP A 210 6.50 -6.60 18.00
N ARG A 211 6.42 -6.43 19.32
CA ARG A 211 7.22 -7.19 20.30
C ARG A 211 6.93 -8.69 20.26
N ALA A 212 5.69 -9.07 19.99
CA ALA A 212 5.31 -10.48 19.84
C ALA A 212 5.94 -11.15 18.62
N VAL A 213 6.08 -10.43 17.49
CA VAL A 213 6.65 -10.99 16.26
C VAL A 213 8.16 -10.79 16.13
N LEU A 214 8.75 -9.89 16.89
CA LEU A 214 10.17 -9.54 16.79
C LEU A 214 11.13 -10.73 16.89
N PRO A 215 10.94 -11.71 17.81
CA PRO A 215 11.83 -12.88 17.91
C PRO A 215 11.82 -13.73 16.62
N LEU A 216 10.67 -13.85 15.95
CA LEU A 216 10.54 -14.59 14.70
C LEU A 216 11.22 -13.86 13.54
N VAL A 217 11.10 -12.52 13.53
CA VAL A 217 11.80 -11.69 12.55
C VAL A 217 13.31 -11.80 12.70
N GLU A 218 13.81 -11.75 13.92
CA GLU A 218 15.25 -11.90 14.21
C GLU A 218 15.78 -13.30 13.87
N GLU A 219 14.97 -14.33 14.08
CA GLU A 219 15.31 -15.70 13.70
C GLU A 219 15.39 -15.86 12.18
N ALA A 220 14.41 -15.32 11.43
CA ALA A 220 14.44 -15.32 9.97
C ALA A 220 15.66 -14.57 9.41
N GLU A 221 16.00 -13.42 9.99
CA GLU A 221 17.20 -12.65 9.62
C GLU A 221 18.50 -13.45 9.86
N ARG A 222 18.55 -14.22 10.95
CA ARG A 222 19.69 -15.08 11.29
C ARG A 222 19.83 -16.22 10.26
N GLN A 223 18.73 -16.91 9.97
CA GLN A 223 18.73 -18.00 8.98
C GLN A 223 19.15 -17.53 7.59
N SER A 224 18.66 -16.35 7.17
CA SER A 224 19.08 -15.74 5.89
C SER A 224 20.58 -15.40 5.85
N LEU A 225 21.15 -14.97 6.98
CA LEU A 225 22.59 -14.69 7.08
C LEU A 225 23.42 -15.98 7.03
N ASP A 226 23.00 -17.03 7.72
CA ASP A 226 23.66 -18.32 7.75
C ASP A 226 23.62 -19.00 6.37
N ALA A 227 22.47 -18.99 5.70
CA ALA A 227 22.32 -19.48 4.33
C ALA A 227 23.22 -18.72 3.33
N ALA A 228 23.34 -17.40 3.49
CA ALA A 228 24.25 -16.60 2.67
C ALA A 228 25.74 -16.90 2.94
N ALA A 229 26.09 -17.29 4.17
CA ALA A 229 27.43 -17.70 4.54
C ALA A 229 27.78 -19.10 3.98
N GLU A 230 26.83 -20.05 4.03
CA GLU A 230 27.00 -21.39 3.49
C GLU A 230 27.02 -21.42 1.94
N GLY A 231 26.21 -20.60 1.27
CA GLY A 231 26.19 -20.47 -0.19
C GLY A 231 27.43 -19.83 -0.80
N SER A 232 28.29 -19.20 0.02
CA SER A 232 29.60 -18.68 -0.45
C SER A 232 30.76 -19.70 -0.35
N GLY A 233 30.46 -20.94 -0.01
CA GLY A 233 31.43 -22.00 0.26
C GLY A 233 31.97 -22.77 -0.96
N ASP A 234 31.55 -22.47 -2.20
CA ASP A 234 32.10 -23.12 -3.39
C ASP A 234 32.68 -22.11 -4.39
N GLY A 235 34.00 -21.89 -4.30
CA GLY A 235 34.82 -21.37 -5.39
C GLY A 235 34.88 -19.85 -5.60
N GLY A 236 34.64 -19.02 -4.63
CA GLY A 236 34.76 -17.57 -4.79
C GLY A 236 35.50 -16.89 -3.65
N PHE A 237 36.60 -16.17 -3.98
CA PHE A 237 37.39 -15.35 -3.07
C PHE A 237 36.54 -14.67 -1.96
N LEU A 238 36.87 -14.93 -0.71
CA LEU A 238 36.36 -14.21 0.46
C LEU A 238 36.53 -12.68 0.26
N ARG A 239 35.48 -12.00 -0.16
CA ARG A 239 35.41 -10.55 -0.08
C ARG A 239 35.23 -10.18 1.39
N GLN A 240 36.36 -10.01 2.11
CA GLN A 240 36.35 -9.34 3.40
C GLN A 240 35.70 -7.95 3.21
N ARG A 241 34.44 -7.80 3.65
CA ARG A 241 33.82 -6.47 3.85
C ARG A 241 34.53 -5.83 5.03
N ARG A 242 35.62 -5.09 4.79
CA ARG A 242 36.20 -4.18 5.77
C ARG A 242 35.24 -2.99 5.93
N LEU A 243 34.47 -3.00 7.00
CA LEU A 243 33.84 -1.81 7.54
C LEU A 243 34.93 -0.95 8.19
N SER A 244 35.56 -0.09 7.42
CA SER A 244 36.47 0.92 7.97
C SER A 244 35.67 2.22 8.15
N ARG A 245 35.45 2.63 9.40
CA ARG A 245 35.12 4.02 9.72
C ARG A 245 36.43 4.80 9.71
N PRO A 246 36.67 5.72 8.76
CA PRO A 246 37.90 6.52 8.78
C PRO A 246 37.86 7.46 10.01
N ARG A 247 38.81 7.29 10.91
CA ARG A 247 39.15 8.32 11.90
C ARG A 247 40.24 9.21 11.31
N PRO A 248 40.29 10.51 11.64
CA PRO A 248 41.39 11.37 11.20
C PRO A 248 42.73 10.76 11.58
N GLY A 249 43.61 10.59 10.60
CA GLY A 249 44.98 10.06 10.79
C GLY A 249 45.19 8.59 10.42
N LEU A 250 44.19 7.85 9.92
CA LEU A 250 44.34 6.46 9.54
C LEU A 250 44.49 6.35 8.00
N THR A 251 45.65 5.92 7.53
CA THR A 251 45.90 5.63 6.12
C THR A 251 45.67 4.15 5.87
N ILE A 252 44.67 3.77 5.03
CA ILE A 252 44.43 2.39 4.65
C ILE A 252 45.24 2.08 3.41
N ARG A 253 46.26 1.21 3.50
CA ARG A 253 46.93 0.64 2.34
C ARG A 253 46.15 -0.58 1.84
N ARG A 254 45.81 -0.57 0.55
CA ARG A 254 45.25 -1.71 -0.17
C ARG A 254 46.40 -2.69 -0.46
N GLU A 255 46.44 -3.83 0.22
CA GLU A 255 47.34 -4.92 -0.19
C GLU A 255 46.79 -5.66 -1.39
N ALA A 256 47.63 -5.88 -2.39
CA ALA A 256 47.28 -6.69 -3.54
C ALA A 256 47.19 -8.18 -3.13
N PRO A 257 46.39 -9.00 -3.82
CA PRO A 257 46.31 -10.42 -3.51
C PRO A 257 47.70 -11.09 -3.73
N ILE A 258 48.09 -11.92 -2.79
CA ILE A 258 49.30 -12.76 -2.89
C ILE A 258 49.01 -13.81 -3.96
N PRO A 259 49.82 -13.94 -5.03
CA PRO A 259 49.65 -15.05 -5.97
C PRO A 259 50.01 -16.37 -5.28
N CYS A 260 49.12 -17.36 -5.35
CA CYS A 260 49.43 -18.72 -5.02
C CYS A 260 50.55 -19.19 -5.97
N GLY A 261 51.74 -19.45 -5.42
CA GLY A 261 52.79 -20.19 -6.13
C GLY A 261 52.42 -21.64 -6.27
N ASP A 262 52.94 -22.22 -7.39
CA ASP A 262 52.79 -23.61 -7.85
C ASP A 262 52.99 -24.68 -6.79
#